data_abbf1ea3b673a0368c4d3979112f7a70
#
_entry.id   abbf1ea3b673a0368c4d3979112f7a70
#
_cell.length_a   1.000
_cell.length_b   1.000
_cell.length_c   1.000
_cell.angle_alpha   90.00
_cell.angle_beta   90.00
_cell.angle_gamma   90.00
#
_symmetry.space_group_name_H-M   'P 1'
#
loop_
_entity.id
_entity.type
_entity.pdbx_description
1 polymer ?
#
loop_
_entity_poly.entity_id
_entity_poly.type
_entity_poly.pdbx_seq_one_letter_code
_entity_poly.pdbx_strand_id
1 'polypeptide(L)'
;MKKNNIILIGFMGVGKGTVARAMVKEVQEVGLASHFQMGGKEEAGMVGLKSHFQMGGKEEVCGNGTLVPYKNKAGTEVPVPNEGNKEAGMVGINSHFREDGKEEVGINSHFQYVIDTDDLIESIENRAIKKIFAVDGEAYFRNLEKKTALWLESSVDNTIISTGGGFYRQENLKNIGTVIYLKSSFDGILKRIKKAPNAKNKLKKRPLLQNKKEAMKLYDTRVKEYERVADIIVDVENRDLKLIVKEILGQIK
;
A
#
# COMPACT_ATOMS: atom_id res chain seq x y z
N MET A 1 -17.56 7.60 -9.19
CA MET A 1 -16.33 7.50 -10.02
C MET A 1 -15.38 6.52 -9.38
N LYS A 2 -14.69 5.67 -10.16
CA LYS A 2 -13.64 4.77 -9.65
C LYS A 2 -12.49 5.62 -9.11
N LYS A 3 -12.02 5.32 -7.90
CA LYS A 3 -10.90 6.04 -7.29
C LYS A 3 -9.57 5.65 -7.91
N ASN A 4 -8.60 6.53 -7.84
CA ASN A 4 -7.25 6.31 -8.37
C ASN A 4 -6.36 5.54 -7.37
N ASN A 5 -6.87 4.42 -6.85
CA ASN A 5 -6.11 3.52 -6.00
C ASN A 5 -5.68 2.28 -6.78
N ILE A 6 -4.61 1.66 -6.33
CA ILE A 6 -4.13 0.36 -6.80
C ILE A 6 -4.33 -0.67 -5.71
N ILE A 7 -5.05 -1.74 -6.00
CA ILE A 7 -5.33 -2.81 -5.06
C ILE A 7 -4.54 -4.05 -5.48
N LEU A 8 -3.58 -4.46 -4.67
CA LEU A 8 -2.82 -5.68 -4.90
C LEU A 8 -3.49 -6.86 -4.21
N ILE A 9 -4.00 -7.81 -5.00
CA ILE A 9 -4.56 -9.07 -4.52
C ILE A 9 -3.64 -10.25 -4.86
N GLY A 10 -3.87 -11.40 -4.23
CA GLY A 10 -3.12 -12.62 -4.48
C GLY A 10 -2.89 -13.43 -3.21
N PHE A 11 -2.38 -14.64 -3.39
CA PHE A 11 -2.22 -15.58 -2.29
C PHE A 11 -1.20 -15.10 -1.24
N MET A 12 -1.36 -15.58 -0.01
CA MET A 12 -0.44 -15.26 1.08
C MET A 12 1.01 -15.62 0.72
N GLY A 13 1.94 -14.68 0.92
CA GLY A 13 3.36 -14.89 0.63
C GLY A 13 3.79 -14.59 -0.81
N VAL A 14 2.87 -14.25 -1.74
CA VAL A 14 3.21 -13.87 -3.12
C VAL A 14 4.01 -12.56 -3.21
N GLY A 15 3.96 -11.70 -2.17
CA GLY A 15 4.81 -10.52 -2.05
C GLY A 15 4.12 -9.19 -2.25
N LYS A 16 2.79 -9.11 -2.08
CA LYS A 16 2.00 -7.87 -2.24
C LYS A 16 2.62 -6.65 -1.55
N GLY A 17 2.85 -6.72 -0.24
CA GLY A 17 3.46 -5.60 0.48
C GLY A 17 4.90 -5.26 0.07
N THR A 18 5.65 -6.21 -0.53
CA THR A 18 6.97 -5.93 -1.09
C THR A 18 6.85 -5.15 -2.39
N VAL A 19 5.94 -5.58 -3.27
CA VAL A 19 5.65 -4.89 -4.53
C VAL A 19 5.08 -3.50 -4.26
N ALA A 20 4.11 -3.37 -3.34
CA ALA A 20 3.53 -2.08 -2.97
C ALA A 20 4.58 -1.04 -2.55
N ARG A 21 5.47 -1.42 -1.63
CA ARG A 21 6.56 -0.52 -1.18
C ARG A 21 7.55 -0.19 -2.29
N ALA A 22 7.84 -1.14 -3.18
CA ALA A 22 8.74 -0.89 -4.31
C ALA A 22 8.10 0.04 -5.34
N MET A 23 6.80 -0.06 -5.57
CA MET A 23 6.06 0.85 -6.46
C MET A 23 6.10 2.29 -5.95
N VAL A 24 5.83 2.54 -4.66
CA VAL A 24 5.93 3.90 -4.10
C VAL A 24 7.34 4.46 -4.23
N LYS A 25 8.35 3.63 -3.95
CA LYS A 25 9.74 4.05 -4.10
C LYS A 25 10.09 4.44 -5.54
N GLU A 26 9.70 3.64 -6.52
CA GLU A 26 9.93 3.90 -7.94
C GLU A 26 9.24 5.20 -8.40
N VAL A 27 7.98 5.40 -7.98
CA VAL A 27 7.22 6.63 -8.27
C VAL A 27 7.89 7.87 -7.68
N GLN A 28 8.40 7.79 -6.45
CA GLN A 28 9.12 8.88 -5.80
C GLN A 28 10.45 9.18 -6.49
N GLU A 29 11.21 8.15 -6.87
CA GLU A 29 12.50 8.32 -7.58
C GLU A 29 12.30 8.97 -8.95
N VAL A 30 11.27 8.56 -9.70
CA VAL A 30 10.94 9.16 -11.00
C VAL A 30 10.43 10.61 -10.85
N GLY A 31 9.60 10.88 -9.86
CA GLY A 31 9.11 12.23 -9.55
C GLY A 31 10.25 13.18 -9.18
N LEU A 32 11.24 12.74 -8.42
CA LEU A 32 12.45 13.51 -8.11
C LEU A 32 13.32 13.74 -9.35
N ALA A 33 13.49 12.72 -10.21
CA ALA A 33 14.29 12.85 -11.42
C ALA A 33 13.69 13.84 -12.43
N SER A 34 12.37 13.89 -12.57
CA SER A 34 11.69 14.86 -13.43
C SER A 34 11.85 16.30 -12.94
N HIS A 35 11.91 16.53 -11.64
CA HIS A 35 12.18 17.86 -11.05
C HIS A 35 13.62 18.33 -11.28
N PHE A 36 14.59 17.41 -11.32
CA PHE A 36 16.00 17.73 -11.53
C PHE A 36 16.35 18.01 -13.00
N GLN A 37 15.60 17.49 -13.95
CA GLN A 37 15.83 17.73 -15.38
C GLN A 37 15.30 19.09 -15.88
N MET A 38 14.43 19.76 -15.13
CA MET A 38 13.90 21.08 -15.46
C MET A 38 14.81 22.24 -15.05
N GLY A 39 15.89 21.98 -14.30
CA GLY A 39 16.88 22.97 -13.84
C GLY A 39 18.19 22.92 -14.64
N GLY A 40 18.14 23.05 -15.95
CA GLY A 40 19.32 23.14 -16.79
C GLY A 40 19.82 24.59 -16.94
N LYS A 41 20.97 24.92 -16.31
CA LYS A 41 21.81 26.12 -16.37
C LYS A 41 21.42 27.25 -15.43
N GLU A 42 21.83 27.11 -14.17
CA GLU A 42 22.39 28.21 -13.39
C GLU A 42 23.48 27.69 -12.45
N GLU A 43 24.53 28.46 -12.25
CA GLU A 43 25.81 28.10 -11.67
C GLU A 43 25.72 27.51 -10.24
N ALA A 44 26.63 26.58 -9.97
CA ALA A 44 26.84 25.95 -8.68
C ALA A 44 27.19 26.96 -7.58
N GLY A 45 26.20 27.43 -6.86
CA GLY A 45 26.33 28.06 -5.55
C GLY A 45 26.12 27.00 -4.47
N MET A 46 27.20 26.55 -3.88
CA MET A 46 27.19 25.60 -2.76
C MET A 46 26.60 26.29 -1.53
N VAL A 47 25.31 26.09 -1.26
CA VAL A 47 24.68 26.51 -0.01
C VAL A 47 24.39 25.26 0.82
N GLY A 48 25.24 25.06 1.82
CA GLY A 48 25.04 24.02 2.83
C GLY A 48 23.81 24.26 3.67
N LEU A 49 22.81 23.42 3.52
CA LEU A 49 21.65 23.34 4.44
C LEU A 49 22.07 22.63 5.72
N LYS A 50 22.55 23.41 6.71
CA LYS A 50 22.56 22.99 8.11
C LYS A 50 21.12 23.08 8.63
N SER A 51 20.48 21.93 8.83
CA SER A 51 19.23 21.85 9.55
C SER A 51 19.43 22.23 11.02
N HIS A 52 18.97 23.40 11.41
CA HIS A 52 18.83 23.78 12.82
C HIS A 52 17.48 23.27 13.31
N PHE A 53 17.49 22.20 14.07
CA PHE A 53 16.35 21.77 14.87
C PHE A 53 16.57 22.32 16.29
N GLN A 54 15.89 23.40 16.65
CA GLN A 54 15.86 23.91 18.01
C GLN A 54 14.62 23.39 18.73
N MET A 55 14.87 22.59 19.75
CA MET A 55 13.88 22.22 20.77
C MET A 55 13.70 23.38 21.74
N GLY A 56 12.50 23.82 21.93
CA GLY A 56 12.20 24.84 22.92
C GLY A 56 10.78 24.75 23.44
N GLY A 57 10.67 24.46 24.74
CA GLY A 57 9.67 25.08 25.62
C GLY A 57 8.40 24.27 25.90
N LYS A 58 8.29 23.86 27.16
CA LYS A 58 7.10 23.41 27.89
C LYS A 58 6.00 24.47 27.86
N GLU A 59 4.72 24.02 27.77
CA GLU A 59 3.67 24.56 28.59
C GLU A 59 2.47 23.59 28.64
N GLU A 60 2.05 23.29 29.88
CA GLU A 60 0.82 22.58 30.22
C GLU A 60 -0.37 23.54 30.10
N VAL A 61 -1.46 23.09 29.47
CA VAL A 61 -2.81 23.60 29.84
C VAL A 61 -3.83 22.45 29.70
N CYS A 62 -4.46 22.16 30.82
CA CYS A 62 -5.63 21.30 30.93
C CYS A 62 -6.89 21.97 30.37
N GLY A 63 -7.75 21.18 29.73
CA GLY A 63 -9.18 21.50 29.65
C GLY A 63 -9.83 21.22 28.28
N ASN A 64 -10.74 20.23 28.29
CA ASN A 64 -11.82 19.98 27.36
C ASN A 64 -11.49 19.48 25.94
N GLY A 65 -11.66 18.17 25.79
CA GLY A 65 -12.12 17.60 24.50
C GLY A 65 -11.05 17.44 23.43
N THR A 66 -9.85 16.99 23.76
CA THR A 66 -8.79 16.78 22.81
C THR A 66 -8.61 15.29 22.50
N LEU A 67 -8.77 14.91 21.25
CA LEU A 67 -8.39 13.60 20.72
C LEU A 67 -6.90 13.36 20.96
N VAL A 68 -6.56 12.29 21.65
CA VAL A 68 -5.18 11.93 21.98
C VAL A 68 -4.48 11.40 20.73
N PRO A 69 -3.28 11.88 20.36
CA PRO A 69 -2.53 11.37 19.23
C PRO A 69 -2.13 9.91 19.46
N TYR A 70 -2.36 9.07 18.46
CA TYR A 70 -1.97 7.67 18.47
C TYR A 70 -0.47 7.53 18.17
N LYS A 71 0.27 6.83 19.04
CA LYS A 71 1.68 6.51 18.84
C LYS A 71 1.84 5.13 18.21
N ASN A 72 2.60 5.03 17.12
CA ASN A 72 2.96 3.74 16.53
C ASN A 72 3.99 2.99 17.40
N LYS A 73 4.23 1.70 17.12
CA LYS A 73 5.21 0.87 17.86
C LYS A 73 6.66 1.38 17.86
N ALA A 74 6.96 2.43 17.13
CA ALA A 74 8.26 3.09 17.08
C ALA A 74 8.26 4.42 17.84
N GLY A 75 7.16 4.78 18.52
CA GLY A 75 7.07 6.01 19.34
C GLY A 75 6.81 7.29 18.55
N THR A 76 6.55 7.21 17.23
CA THR A 76 6.31 8.37 16.38
C THR A 76 4.83 8.72 16.35
N GLU A 77 4.48 9.99 16.61
CA GLU A 77 3.11 10.49 16.56
C GLU A 77 2.62 10.63 15.12
N VAL A 78 1.40 10.13 14.86
CA VAL A 78 0.74 10.29 13.57
C VAL A 78 -0.21 11.49 13.67
N PRO A 79 -0.09 12.52 12.82
CA PRO A 79 -0.97 13.68 12.86
C PRO A 79 -2.41 13.29 12.55
N VAL A 80 -3.35 13.69 13.39
CA VAL A 80 -4.80 13.59 13.13
C VAL A 80 -5.20 14.76 12.24
N PRO A 81 -5.95 14.57 11.15
CA PRO A 81 -6.43 15.69 10.35
C PRO A 81 -7.39 16.56 11.15
N ASN A 82 -7.08 17.84 11.27
CA ASN A 82 -7.92 18.82 11.95
C ASN A 82 -9.09 19.23 11.04
N GLU A 83 -10.33 18.99 11.48
CA GLU A 83 -11.53 19.48 10.82
C GLU A 83 -11.67 21.01 11.01
N GLY A 84 -10.90 21.79 10.33
CA GLY A 84 -10.99 23.23 10.56
C GLY A 84 -10.13 24.15 9.73
N ASN A 85 -9.73 23.76 8.50
CA ASN A 85 -9.19 24.75 7.56
C ASN A 85 -9.49 24.38 6.12
N LYS A 86 -10.50 25.01 5.54
CA LYS A 86 -10.88 24.95 4.13
C LYS A 86 -9.95 25.80 3.23
N GLU A 87 -8.70 25.96 3.59
CA GLU A 87 -7.70 26.62 2.72
C GLU A 87 -6.30 26.04 2.99
N ALA A 88 -6.14 24.74 2.78
CA ALA A 88 -4.81 24.18 2.55
C ALA A 88 -4.69 23.97 1.05
N GLY A 89 -3.86 24.80 0.42
CA GLY A 89 -3.72 24.93 -1.00
C GLY A 89 -3.62 23.61 -1.74
N MET A 90 -4.47 23.46 -2.73
CA MET A 90 -4.26 22.58 -3.86
C MET A 90 -2.89 22.93 -4.46
N VAL A 91 -1.87 22.15 -4.14
CA VAL A 91 -0.68 22.12 -4.97
C VAL A 91 -1.10 21.42 -6.25
N GLY A 92 -1.72 22.20 -7.13
CA GLY A 92 -1.97 21.79 -8.50
C GLY A 92 -0.63 21.64 -9.18
N ILE A 93 -0.24 20.41 -9.47
CA ILE A 93 0.80 20.17 -10.46
C ILE A 93 0.16 20.52 -11.80
N ASN A 94 0.37 21.76 -12.24
CA ASN A 94 0.03 22.20 -13.58
C ASN A 94 0.80 21.32 -14.57
N SER A 95 0.08 20.49 -15.31
CA SER A 95 0.56 19.92 -16.55
C SER A 95 0.85 21.07 -17.51
N HIS A 96 2.11 21.45 -17.65
CA HIS A 96 2.54 22.35 -18.69
C HIS A 96 2.50 21.59 -20.01
N PHE A 97 1.50 21.88 -20.83
CA PHE A 97 1.49 21.52 -22.24
C PHE A 97 2.64 22.24 -22.93
N ARG A 98 3.55 21.49 -23.54
CA ARG A 98 4.46 22.04 -24.53
C ARG A 98 3.74 22.14 -25.87
N GLU A 99 3.99 23.23 -26.59
CA GLU A 99 3.39 23.52 -27.90
C GLU A 99 3.76 22.54 -29.04
N ASP A 100 4.55 21.51 -28.78
CA ASP A 100 4.99 20.50 -29.76
C ASP A 100 4.14 19.22 -29.82
N GLY A 101 3.01 19.18 -29.12
CA GLY A 101 2.00 18.12 -29.27
C GLY A 101 2.46 16.70 -28.90
N LYS A 102 3.60 16.52 -28.25
CA LYS A 102 4.02 15.24 -27.70
C LYS A 102 3.51 15.11 -26.27
N GLU A 103 2.53 14.23 -26.07
CA GLU A 103 2.14 13.75 -24.73
C GLU A 103 3.38 13.08 -24.11
N GLU A 104 4.03 13.79 -23.18
CA GLU A 104 4.86 13.09 -22.21
C GLU A 104 3.90 12.24 -21.36
N VAL A 105 4.01 10.93 -21.51
CA VAL A 105 3.39 9.96 -20.61
C VAL A 105 4.04 10.14 -19.23
N GLY A 106 3.60 11.16 -18.52
CA GLY A 106 3.96 11.39 -17.14
C GLY A 106 3.48 10.18 -16.36
N ILE A 107 4.41 9.37 -15.85
CA ILE A 107 4.10 8.36 -14.84
C ILE A 107 3.42 9.14 -13.72
N ASN A 108 2.13 8.87 -13.50
CA ASN A 108 1.34 9.52 -12.46
C ASN A 108 2.06 9.38 -11.12
N SER A 109 2.76 10.44 -10.70
CA SER A 109 3.54 10.52 -9.46
C SER A 109 2.65 10.62 -8.20
N HIS A 110 1.39 10.17 -8.28
CA HIS A 110 0.38 10.42 -7.26
C HIS A 110 0.38 9.41 -6.10
N PHE A 111 0.99 8.22 -6.28
CA PHE A 111 0.98 7.20 -5.24
C PHE A 111 2.08 7.44 -4.19
N GLN A 112 1.72 8.06 -3.07
CA GLN A 112 2.67 8.37 -2.00
C GLN A 112 2.62 7.41 -0.82
N TYR A 113 1.54 6.62 -0.69
CA TYR A 113 1.26 5.83 0.49
C TYR A 113 1.01 4.36 0.17
N VAL A 114 1.33 3.51 1.14
CA VAL A 114 0.96 2.09 1.13
C VAL A 114 0.09 1.81 2.34
N ILE A 115 -1.07 1.22 2.12
CA ILE A 115 -1.92 0.66 3.16
C ILE A 115 -1.85 -0.86 3.06
N ASP A 116 -1.54 -1.57 4.16
CA ASP A 116 -1.76 -3.02 4.26
C ASP A 116 -3.03 -3.24 5.09
N THR A 117 -4.03 -3.92 4.51
CA THR A 117 -5.34 -4.08 5.17
C THR A 117 -5.27 -4.96 6.41
N ASP A 118 -4.36 -5.93 6.43
CA ASP A 118 -4.16 -6.80 7.59
C ASP A 118 -3.52 -5.99 8.75
N ASP A 119 -2.49 -5.21 8.45
CA ASP A 119 -1.84 -4.33 9.44
C ASP A 119 -2.81 -3.25 9.96
N LEU A 120 -3.67 -2.70 9.09
CA LEU A 120 -4.70 -1.73 9.48
C LEU A 120 -5.71 -2.34 10.45
N ILE A 121 -6.22 -3.54 10.15
CA ILE A 121 -7.16 -4.26 11.04
C ILE A 121 -6.49 -4.58 12.38
N GLU A 122 -5.25 -5.08 12.39
CA GLU A 122 -4.50 -5.34 13.63
C GLU A 122 -4.33 -4.07 14.46
N SER A 123 -4.11 -2.94 13.80
CA SER A 123 -3.96 -1.62 14.45
C SER A 123 -5.26 -1.15 15.09
N ILE A 124 -6.37 -1.20 14.35
CA ILE A 124 -7.70 -0.80 14.86
C ILE A 124 -8.13 -1.67 16.05
N GLU A 125 -7.95 -2.99 15.94
CA GLU A 125 -8.32 -3.95 16.97
C GLU A 125 -7.31 -4.02 18.14
N ASN A 126 -6.15 -3.41 17.99
CA ASN A 126 -5.01 -3.49 18.92
C ASN A 126 -4.63 -4.94 19.29
N ARG A 127 -4.78 -5.86 18.35
CA ARG A 127 -4.48 -7.29 18.52
C ARG A 127 -4.20 -7.96 17.17
N ALA A 128 -3.35 -9.00 17.21
CA ALA A 128 -3.00 -9.76 16.02
C ALA A 128 -4.21 -10.50 15.43
N ILE A 129 -4.28 -10.61 14.11
CA ILE A 129 -5.34 -11.33 13.37
C ILE A 129 -5.53 -12.76 13.90
N LYS A 130 -4.43 -13.46 14.22
CA LYS A 130 -4.51 -14.80 14.83
C LYS A 130 -5.33 -14.80 16.11
N LYS A 131 -5.24 -13.74 16.94
CA LYS A 131 -6.00 -13.61 18.19
C LYS A 131 -7.46 -13.27 17.90
N ILE A 132 -7.73 -12.45 16.88
CA ILE A 132 -9.10 -12.17 16.42
C ILE A 132 -9.79 -13.45 16.00
N PHE A 133 -9.17 -14.27 15.15
CA PHE A 133 -9.73 -15.56 14.74
C PHE A 133 -9.95 -16.54 15.91
N ALA A 134 -9.04 -16.55 16.87
CA ALA A 134 -9.15 -17.48 18.02
C ALA A 134 -10.24 -17.10 19.00
N VAL A 135 -10.54 -15.81 19.17
CA VAL A 135 -11.49 -15.29 20.16
C VAL A 135 -12.86 -15.04 19.54
N ASP A 136 -12.90 -14.37 18.39
CA ASP A 136 -14.15 -13.87 17.79
C ASP A 136 -14.55 -14.65 16.53
N GLY A 137 -13.65 -15.47 15.99
CA GLY A 137 -13.89 -16.32 14.84
C GLY A 137 -13.80 -15.62 13.48
N GLU A 138 -14.03 -16.41 12.42
CA GLU A 138 -13.90 -15.94 11.05
C GLU A 138 -14.95 -14.88 10.69
N ALA A 139 -16.19 -15.05 11.12
CA ALA A 139 -17.29 -14.13 10.77
C ALA A 139 -17.00 -12.70 11.25
N TYR A 140 -16.46 -12.54 12.45
CA TYR A 140 -16.06 -11.23 12.98
C TYR A 140 -14.95 -10.62 12.13
N PHE A 141 -13.90 -11.39 11.78
CA PHE A 141 -12.83 -10.91 10.94
C PHE A 141 -13.34 -10.46 9.56
N ARG A 142 -14.26 -11.21 8.93
CA ARG A 142 -14.87 -10.82 7.65
C ARG A 142 -15.65 -9.52 7.74
N ASN A 143 -16.32 -9.26 8.88
CA ASN A 143 -16.98 -7.98 9.11
C ASN A 143 -15.97 -6.82 9.22
N LEU A 144 -14.81 -7.05 9.84
CA LEU A 144 -13.72 -6.06 9.86
C LEU A 144 -13.18 -5.77 8.46
N GLU A 145 -12.93 -6.82 7.64
CA GLU A 145 -12.54 -6.63 6.23
C GLU A 145 -13.61 -5.81 5.47
N LYS A 146 -14.90 -6.07 5.68
CA LYS A 146 -16.00 -5.31 5.05
C LYS A 146 -15.99 -3.84 5.47
N LYS A 147 -15.86 -3.55 6.76
CA LYS A 147 -15.74 -2.16 7.27
C LYS A 147 -14.53 -1.46 6.68
N THR A 148 -13.39 -2.15 6.62
CA THR A 148 -12.16 -1.64 6.00
C THR A 148 -12.39 -1.32 4.52
N ALA A 149 -13.06 -2.20 3.77
CA ALA A 149 -13.35 -1.97 2.35
C ALA A 149 -14.26 -0.76 2.12
N LEU A 150 -15.28 -0.56 2.95
CA LEU A 150 -16.15 0.62 2.90
C LEU A 150 -15.40 1.91 3.22
N TRP A 151 -14.52 1.88 4.21
CA TRP A 151 -13.68 3.03 4.54
C TRP A 151 -12.69 3.35 3.41
N LEU A 152 -12.05 2.35 2.81
CA LEU A 152 -11.17 2.55 1.66
C LEU A 152 -11.92 3.19 0.48
N GLU A 153 -13.14 2.73 0.20
CA GLU A 153 -13.98 3.30 -0.86
C GLU A 153 -14.37 4.75 -0.58
N SER A 154 -14.71 5.11 0.63
CA SER A 154 -15.18 6.45 0.97
C SER A 154 -14.03 7.47 1.15
N SER A 155 -12.93 7.05 1.75
CA SER A 155 -11.97 7.97 2.37
C SER A 155 -10.55 7.91 1.81
N VAL A 156 -10.22 6.91 0.96
CA VAL A 156 -8.85 6.71 0.47
C VAL A 156 -8.78 6.93 -1.03
N ASP A 157 -7.77 7.69 -1.48
CA ASP A 157 -7.46 7.90 -2.90
C ASP A 157 -5.94 7.96 -3.12
N ASN A 158 -5.47 7.79 -4.37
CA ASN A 158 -4.06 7.86 -4.76
C ASN A 158 -3.13 6.97 -3.91
N THR A 159 -3.59 5.80 -3.51
CA THR A 159 -2.91 4.91 -2.56
C THR A 159 -2.72 3.51 -3.13
N ILE A 160 -1.58 2.88 -2.82
CA ILE A 160 -1.34 1.47 -3.13
C ILE A 160 -1.78 0.62 -1.93
N ILE A 161 -2.75 -0.25 -2.15
CA ILE A 161 -3.38 -1.06 -1.12
C ILE A 161 -2.92 -2.51 -1.25
N SER A 162 -2.16 -3.01 -0.26
CA SER A 162 -1.79 -4.42 -0.11
C SER A 162 -2.86 -5.12 0.72
N THR A 163 -3.52 -6.13 0.17
CA THR A 163 -4.66 -6.75 0.84
C THR A 163 -4.35 -8.07 1.51
N GLY A 164 -5.16 -8.45 2.50
CA GLY A 164 -5.24 -9.81 3.01
C GLY A 164 -5.65 -10.81 1.91
N GLY A 165 -5.28 -12.07 2.08
CA GLY A 165 -5.54 -13.10 1.05
C GLY A 165 -7.02 -13.44 0.83
N GLY A 166 -7.94 -12.95 1.65
CA GLY A 166 -9.39 -13.13 1.54
C GLY A 166 -10.14 -11.88 1.08
N PHE A 167 -9.47 -10.75 1.02
CA PHE A 167 -10.06 -9.44 0.78
C PHE A 167 -10.72 -9.30 -0.62
N TYR A 168 -10.33 -10.13 -1.59
CA TYR A 168 -10.93 -10.18 -2.93
C TYR A 168 -12.46 -10.41 -2.94
N ARG A 169 -13.02 -10.88 -1.82
CA ARG A 169 -14.46 -11.14 -1.65
C ARG A 169 -15.30 -9.90 -1.43
N GLN A 170 -14.67 -8.73 -1.27
CA GLN A 170 -15.40 -7.49 -1.04
C GLN A 170 -16.13 -7.07 -2.31
N GLU A 171 -17.44 -6.85 -2.20
CA GLU A 171 -18.32 -6.53 -3.33
C GLU A 171 -17.96 -5.19 -3.97
N ASN A 172 -17.47 -4.25 -3.15
CA ASN A 172 -17.09 -2.91 -3.57
C ASN A 172 -15.62 -2.79 -4.05
N LEU A 173 -14.91 -3.91 -4.22
CA LEU A 173 -13.48 -3.92 -4.53
C LEU A 173 -13.13 -3.05 -5.75
N LYS A 174 -13.95 -3.13 -6.81
CA LYS A 174 -13.74 -2.37 -8.06
C LYS A 174 -14.04 -0.87 -7.92
N ASN A 175 -14.81 -0.46 -6.92
CA ASN A 175 -15.06 0.95 -6.62
C ASN A 175 -13.86 1.59 -5.88
N ILE A 176 -13.14 0.78 -5.09
CA ILE A 176 -11.97 1.24 -4.34
C ILE A 176 -10.82 1.62 -5.29
N GLY A 177 -10.58 0.88 -6.37
CA GLY A 177 -9.50 1.17 -7.30
C GLY A 177 -9.27 0.10 -8.36
N THR A 178 -8.11 0.17 -9.03
CA THR A 178 -7.70 -0.84 -10.02
C THR A 178 -7.15 -2.08 -9.33
N VAL A 179 -7.75 -3.22 -9.61
CA VAL A 179 -7.43 -4.50 -8.97
C VAL A 179 -6.36 -5.24 -9.76
N ILE A 180 -5.21 -5.44 -9.15
CA ILE A 180 -4.05 -6.13 -9.74
C ILE A 180 -3.82 -7.44 -9.01
N TYR A 181 -3.91 -8.54 -9.74
CA TYR A 181 -3.59 -9.86 -9.22
C TYR A 181 -2.11 -10.19 -9.45
N LEU A 182 -1.36 -10.36 -8.37
CA LEU A 182 0.01 -10.88 -8.42
C LEU A 182 -0.04 -12.41 -8.46
N LYS A 183 0.17 -12.97 -9.65
CA LYS A 183 0.09 -14.40 -9.93
C LYS A 183 1.45 -15.06 -9.70
N SER A 184 1.44 -16.23 -9.06
CA SER A 184 2.60 -17.13 -8.94
C SER A 184 2.09 -18.51 -8.57
N SER A 185 2.76 -19.57 -9.00
CA SER A 185 2.41 -20.92 -8.60
C SER A 185 2.54 -21.13 -7.09
N PHE A 186 1.84 -22.10 -6.55
CA PHE A 186 1.94 -22.44 -5.12
C PHE A 186 3.37 -22.80 -4.70
N ASP A 187 4.07 -23.58 -5.54
CA ASP A 187 5.47 -23.92 -5.29
C ASP A 187 6.41 -22.72 -5.43
N GLY A 188 6.14 -21.81 -6.37
CA GLY A 188 6.85 -20.54 -6.51
C GLY A 188 6.74 -19.68 -5.24
N ILE A 189 5.54 -19.59 -4.67
CA ILE A 189 5.29 -18.90 -3.40
C ILE A 189 6.09 -19.55 -2.25
N LEU A 190 6.06 -20.88 -2.14
CA LEU A 190 6.80 -21.59 -1.10
C LEU A 190 8.31 -21.42 -1.25
N LYS A 191 8.85 -21.50 -2.49
CA LYS A 191 10.26 -21.24 -2.77
C LYS A 191 10.66 -19.81 -2.36
N ARG A 192 9.84 -18.82 -2.70
CA ARG A 192 10.06 -17.41 -2.32
C ARG A 192 10.11 -17.22 -0.81
N ILE A 193 9.17 -17.81 -0.08
CA ILE A 193 9.14 -17.72 1.39
C ILE A 193 10.38 -18.35 2.01
N LYS A 194 10.80 -19.53 1.52
CA LYS A 194 11.99 -20.25 2.00
C LYS A 194 13.30 -19.48 1.74
N LYS A 195 13.40 -18.80 0.59
CA LYS A 195 14.57 -17.97 0.24
C LYS A 195 14.62 -16.63 0.98
N ALA A 196 13.53 -16.21 1.59
CA ALA A 196 13.46 -14.91 2.23
C ALA A 196 14.26 -14.86 3.54
N PRO A 197 14.88 -13.72 3.87
CA PRO A 197 15.41 -13.49 5.21
C PRO A 197 14.32 -13.77 6.25
N ASN A 198 14.68 -14.43 7.37
CA ASN A 198 13.72 -14.82 8.41
C ASN A 198 12.58 -15.77 7.95
N ALA A 199 12.87 -16.71 7.02
CA ALA A 199 11.91 -17.66 6.48
C ALA A 199 11.09 -18.38 7.57
N LYS A 200 11.75 -18.83 8.66
CA LYS A 200 11.09 -19.48 9.81
C LYS A 200 10.02 -18.59 10.45
N ASN A 201 10.32 -17.30 10.67
CA ASN A 201 9.37 -16.35 11.25
C ASN A 201 8.23 -16.04 10.27
N LYS A 202 8.52 -15.97 8.98
CA LYS A 202 7.51 -15.74 7.93
C LYS A 202 6.52 -16.91 7.82
N LEU A 203 6.99 -18.14 7.97
CA LEU A 203 6.14 -19.34 8.02
C LEU A 203 5.34 -19.41 9.32
N LYS A 204 5.96 -19.08 10.47
CA LYS A 204 5.26 -19.05 11.78
C LYS A 204 4.10 -18.05 11.81
N LYS A 205 4.23 -16.94 11.11
CA LYS A 205 3.15 -15.94 10.95
C LYS A 205 2.02 -16.39 10.02
N ARG A 206 2.17 -17.53 9.31
CA ARG A 206 1.20 -18.03 8.32
C ARG A 206 0.80 -19.48 8.64
N PRO A 207 -0.06 -19.72 9.67
CA PRO A 207 -0.42 -21.06 10.10
C PRO A 207 -0.99 -21.93 8.98
N LEU A 208 -1.75 -21.34 8.06
CA LEU A 208 -2.32 -22.04 6.90
C LEU A 208 -1.27 -22.68 5.99
N LEU A 209 -0.06 -22.13 5.89
CA LEU A 209 1.02 -22.71 5.09
C LEU A 209 1.74 -23.87 5.79
N GLN A 210 1.47 -24.13 7.06
CA GLN A 210 2.05 -25.26 7.80
C GLN A 210 1.42 -26.58 7.38
N ASN A 211 0.14 -26.59 6.99
CA ASN A 211 -0.50 -27.74 6.35
C ASN A 211 -0.51 -27.54 4.82
N LYS A 212 0.50 -28.10 4.15
CA LYS A 212 0.68 -27.92 2.69
C LYS A 212 -0.55 -28.39 1.89
N LYS A 213 -1.22 -29.49 2.29
CA LYS A 213 -2.39 -30.03 1.57
C LYS A 213 -3.58 -29.08 1.65
N GLU A 214 -3.89 -28.56 2.82
CA GLU A 214 -4.98 -27.59 3.01
C GLU A 214 -4.67 -26.26 2.35
N ALA A 215 -3.42 -25.79 2.47
CA ALA A 215 -2.97 -24.59 1.80
C ALA A 215 -3.09 -24.67 0.29
N MET A 216 -2.78 -25.82 -0.31
CA MET A 216 -2.92 -26.08 -1.75
C MET A 216 -4.39 -26.05 -2.17
N LYS A 217 -5.29 -26.74 -1.46
CA LYS A 217 -6.73 -26.67 -1.74
C LYS A 217 -7.27 -25.25 -1.69
N LEU A 218 -6.84 -24.49 -0.68
CA LEU A 218 -7.22 -23.07 -0.53
C LEU A 218 -6.66 -22.22 -1.67
N TYR A 219 -5.43 -22.50 -2.11
CA TYR A 219 -4.80 -21.84 -3.25
C TYR A 219 -5.61 -22.10 -4.54
N ASP A 220 -5.91 -23.36 -4.86
CA ASP A 220 -6.65 -23.74 -6.05
C ASP A 220 -8.04 -23.06 -6.13
N THR A 221 -8.71 -22.97 -4.99
CA THR A 221 -9.99 -22.27 -4.88
C THR A 221 -9.85 -20.76 -5.14
N ARG A 222 -8.81 -20.15 -4.55
CA ARG A 222 -8.65 -18.69 -4.60
C ARG A 222 -8.10 -18.17 -5.93
N VAL A 223 -7.28 -18.94 -6.62
CA VAL A 223 -6.68 -18.51 -7.90
C VAL A 223 -7.77 -18.14 -8.91
N LYS A 224 -8.78 -18.99 -9.06
CA LYS A 224 -9.91 -18.74 -9.97
C LYS A 224 -10.65 -17.44 -9.61
N GLU A 225 -10.83 -17.19 -8.33
CA GLU A 225 -11.50 -15.99 -7.84
C GLU A 225 -10.64 -14.73 -8.02
N TYR A 226 -9.31 -14.82 -7.78
CA TYR A 226 -8.41 -13.70 -8.07
C TYR A 226 -8.43 -13.33 -9.55
N GLU A 227 -8.38 -14.33 -10.45
CA GLU A 227 -8.44 -14.13 -11.90
C GLU A 227 -9.76 -13.47 -12.31
N ARG A 228 -10.89 -13.88 -11.69
CA ARG A 228 -12.22 -13.34 -12.00
C ARG A 228 -12.40 -11.87 -11.62
N VAL A 229 -11.81 -11.43 -10.49
CA VAL A 229 -12.01 -10.07 -9.96
C VAL A 229 -10.94 -9.09 -10.42
N ALA A 230 -9.79 -9.56 -10.89
CA ALA A 230 -8.68 -8.73 -11.31
C ALA A 230 -9.01 -7.93 -12.59
N ASP A 231 -8.57 -6.69 -12.61
CA ASP A 231 -8.51 -5.86 -13.83
C ASP A 231 -7.21 -6.14 -14.61
N ILE A 232 -6.12 -6.40 -13.87
CA ILE A 232 -4.78 -6.67 -14.41
C ILE A 232 -4.21 -7.92 -13.72
N ILE A 233 -3.57 -8.81 -14.48
CA ILE A 233 -2.89 -10.00 -13.95
C ILE A 233 -1.40 -9.89 -14.28
N VAL A 234 -0.55 -9.93 -13.25
CA VAL A 234 0.91 -9.86 -13.39
C VAL A 234 1.55 -11.11 -12.83
N ASP A 235 2.25 -11.86 -13.65
CA ASP A 235 3.05 -13.00 -13.19
C ASP A 235 4.31 -12.47 -12.48
N VAL A 236 4.50 -12.92 -11.24
CA VAL A 236 5.63 -12.52 -10.39
C VAL A 236 6.58 -13.66 -10.08
N GLU A 237 6.35 -14.85 -10.69
CA GLU A 237 7.16 -16.03 -10.41
C GLU A 237 8.55 -15.91 -11.03
N ASN A 238 9.60 -16.08 -10.22
CA ASN A 238 11.00 -16.01 -10.62
C ASN A 238 11.41 -14.73 -11.38
N ARG A 239 10.69 -13.63 -11.15
CA ARG A 239 10.96 -12.34 -11.81
C ARG A 239 11.61 -11.33 -10.85
N ASP A 240 12.41 -10.45 -11.42
CA ASP A 240 12.97 -9.31 -10.69
C ASP A 240 11.90 -8.32 -10.26
N LEU A 241 12.03 -7.79 -9.04
CA LEU A 241 11.06 -6.87 -8.46
C LEU A 241 10.91 -5.57 -9.27
N LYS A 242 12.03 -5.04 -9.82
CA LYS A 242 11.98 -3.81 -10.63
C LYS A 242 11.22 -4.01 -11.93
N LEU A 243 11.37 -5.17 -12.56
CA LEU A 243 10.62 -5.50 -13.80
C LEU A 243 9.13 -5.64 -13.51
N ILE A 244 8.76 -6.27 -12.40
CA ILE A 244 7.35 -6.38 -11.96
C ILE A 244 6.76 -4.98 -11.74
N VAL A 245 7.48 -4.11 -11.03
CA VAL A 245 7.02 -2.75 -10.74
C VAL A 245 6.84 -1.94 -12.03
N LYS A 246 7.82 -1.97 -12.94
CA LYS A 246 7.72 -1.28 -14.24
C LYS A 246 6.54 -1.77 -15.08
N GLU A 247 6.30 -3.07 -15.11
CA GLU A 247 5.15 -3.64 -15.82
C GLU A 247 3.83 -3.13 -15.24
N ILE A 248 3.69 -3.17 -13.90
CA ILE A 248 2.49 -2.69 -13.23
C ILE A 248 2.26 -1.21 -13.53
N LEU A 249 3.28 -0.36 -13.33
CA LEU A 249 3.17 1.08 -13.57
C LEU A 249 2.89 1.41 -15.04
N GLY A 250 3.41 0.62 -15.98
CA GLY A 250 3.14 0.79 -17.42
C GLY A 250 1.72 0.38 -17.85
N GLN A 251 1.02 -0.44 -17.07
CA GLN A 251 -0.35 -0.87 -17.37
C GLN A 251 -1.43 -0.01 -16.68
N ILE A 252 -1.02 0.85 -15.76
CA ILE A 252 -1.91 1.79 -15.07
C ILE A 252 -1.88 3.09 -15.86
N LYS A 253 -2.96 3.37 -16.57
CA LYS A 253 -3.17 4.61 -17.34
C LYS A 253 -4.03 5.58 -16.54
#